data_86d7c89641c47b2890004044550e86bf
#
_entry.id   86d7c89641c47b2890004044550e86bf
#
_cell.length_a   1.000
_cell.length_b   1.000
_cell.length_c   1.000
_cell.angle_alpha   90.00
_cell.angle_beta   90.00
_cell.angle_gamma   90.00
#
_symmetry.space_group_name_H-M   'P 1'
#
loop_
_entity.id
_entity.type
_entity.pdbx_description
1 polymer ?
#
loop_
_entity_poly.entity_id
_entity_poly.type
_entity_poly.pdbx_seq_one_letter_code
_entity_poly.pdbx_strand_id
1 'polypeptide(L)'
;MASPDSAPVVVHVAVSCRFEILGRHNVAFAEYVRNGDALILIRTFVPPELRGRGFAEALVRAALDFARAERLRVVPECSYVAAFVERHPELSVPRS
;
A
#
# COMPACT_ATOMS: atom_id res chain seq x y z
N MET A 1 -5.69 8.25 -23.75
CA MET A 1 -4.51 8.92 -23.19
C MET A 1 -4.71 9.13 -21.70
N ALA A 2 -3.71 8.79 -20.93
CA ALA A 2 -3.81 8.94 -19.48
C ALA A 2 -3.75 10.42 -19.12
N SER A 3 -4.63 10.85 -18.23
CA SER A 3 -4.57 12.19 -17.66
C SER A 3 -3.33 12.31 -16.79
N PRO A 4 -2.66 13.47 -16.78
CA PRO A 4 -1.55 13.66 -15.83
C PRO A 4 -1.97 13.51 -14.38
N ASP A 5 -3.28 13.61 -14.11
CA ASP A 5 -3.81 13.45 -12.77
C ASP A 5 -4.26 12.03 -12.46
N SER A 6 -4.04 11.12 -13.40
CA SER A 6 -4.44 9.73 -13.17
C SER A 6 -3.67 9.15 -12.00
N ALA A 7 -4.39 8.42 -11.14
CA ALA A 7 -3.75 7.72 -10.05
C ALA A 7 -2.80 6.67 -10.59
N PRO A 8 -1.69 6.40 -9.92
CA PRO A 8 -0.80 5.32 -10.32
C PRO A 8 -1.53 3.98 -10.30
N VAL A 9 -1.16 3.13 -11.23
CA VAL A 9 -1.75 1.79 -11.29
C VAL A 9 -0.99 0.90 -10.32
N VAL A 10 -1.72 0.38 -9.33
CA VAL A 10 -1.14 -0.53 -8.34
C VAL A 10 -1.50 -1.95 -8.72
N VAL A 11 -0.48 -2.81 -8.78
CA VAL A 11 -0.66 -4.22 -9.08
C VAL A 11 -0.43 -5.01 -7.80
N HIS A 12 -1.36 -5.89 -7.47
CA HIS A 12 -1.20 -6.78 -6.31
C HIS A 12 -0.53 -8.07 -6.77
N VAL A 13 0.71 -8.27 -6.34
CA VAL A 13 1.49 -9.45 -6.68
C VAL A 13 1.46 -10.38 -5.47
N ALA A 14 0.39 -11.16 -5.39
CA ALA A 14 0.12 -11.98 -4.21
C ALA A 14 1.22 -12.98 -3.93
N VAL A 15 1.80 -13.57 -4.98
CA VAL A 15 2.84 -14.58 -4.81
C VAL A 15 4.07 -13.99 -4.10
N SER A 16 4.31 -12.70 -4.25
CA SER A 16 5.43 -12.01 -3.61
C SER A 16 5.02 -11.23 -2.36
N CYS A 17 3.74 -11.26 -2.01
CA CYS A 17 3.19 -10.51 -0.88
C CYS A 17 3.51 -9.03 -0.98
N ARG A 18 3.23 -8.45 -2.16
CA ARG A 18 3.55 -7.05 -2.42
C ARG A 18 2.46 -6.40 -3.25
N PHE A 19 2.32 -5.08 -3.03
CA PHE A 19 1.63 -4.21 -3.97
C PHE A 19 2.70 -3.40 -4.66
N GLU A 20 2.62 -3.29 -5.98
CA GLU A 20 3.68 -2.68 -6.77
C GLU A 20 3.16 -1.64 -7.74
N ILE A 21 3.98 -0.61 -7.95
CA ILE A 21 3.77 0.34 -9.04
C ILE A 21 5.01 0.30 -9.90
N LEU A 22 4.83 -0.07 -11.17
CA LEU A 22 5.95 -0.22 -12.08
C LEU A 22 6.34 1.15 -12.63
N GLY A 23 7.58 1.53 -12.40
CA GLY A 23 8.17 2.68 -13.04
C GLY A 23 8.85 2.24 -14.33
N ARG A 24 9.51 3.20 -14.99
CA ARG A 24 10.20 2.89 -16.23
C ARG A 24 11.37 1.94 -16.01
N HIS A 25 12.13 2.15 -14.94
CA HIS A 25 13.32 1.35 -14.65
C HIS A 25 13.30 0.79 -13.25
N ASN A 26 12.31 1.16 -12.45
CA ASN A 26 12.27 0.85 -11.02
C ASN A 26 10.86 0.43 -10.62
N VAL A 27 10.77 -0.14 -9.42
CA VAL A 27 9.49 -0.56 -8.86
C VAL A 27 9.34 0.05 -7.48
N ALA A 28 8.21 0.71 -7.24
CA ALA A 28 7.80 1.12 -5.90
C ALA A 28 6.93 0.00 -5.34
N PHE A 29 7.03 -0.27 -4.05
CA PHE A 29 6.26 -1.38 -3.51
C PHE A 29 5.90 -1.20 -2.04
N ALA A 30 4.85 -1.91 -1.64
CA ALA A 30 4.49 -2.10 -0.24
C ALA A 30 4.46 -3.60 0.01
N GLU A 31 5.19 -4.02 1.01
CA GLU A 31 5.40 -5.43 1.32
C GLU A 31 4.60 -5.79 2.57
N TYR A 32 4.01 -6.97 2.55
CA TYR A 32 3.19 -7.39 3.68
C TYR A 32 3.41 -8.87 4.00
N VAL A 33 2.94 -9.25 5.19
CA VAL A 33 2.82 -10.64 5.58
C VAL A 33 1.37 -10.86 5.95
N ARG A 34 0.79 -11.95 5.48
CA ARG A 34 -0.57 -12.32 5.88
C ARG A 34 -0.48 -13.46 6.88
N ASN A 35 -1.06 -13.26 8.05
CA ASN A 35 -1.03 -14.24 9.13
C ASN A 35 -2.43 -14.35 9.72
N GLY A 36 -3.13 -15.44 9.36
CA GLY A 36 -4.51 -15.60 9.79
C GLY A 36 -5.37 -14.46 9.25
N ASP A 37 -6.00 -13.71 10.16
CA ASP A 37 -6.84 -12.59 9.79
C ASP A 37 -6.09 -11.25 9.78
N ALA A 38 -4.76 -11.29 9.91
CA ALA A 38 -3.97 -10.07 9.99
C ALA A 38 -3.21 -9.83 8.68
N LEU A 39 -3.23 -8.59 8.23
CA LEU A 39 -2.39 -8.12 7.13
C LEU A 39 -1.34 -7.21 7.75
N ILE A 40 -0.13 -7.70 7.83
CA ILE A 40 0.97 -6.98 8.49
C ILE A 40 1.75 -6.23 7.42
N LEU A 41 1.63 -4.93 7.43
CA LEU A 41 2.31 -4.08 6.43
C LEU A 41 3.68 -3.73 6.98
N ILE A 42 4.72 -4.33 6.39
CA ILE A 42 6.05 -4.29 6.99
C ILE A 42 6.97 -3.26 6.36
N ARG A 43 6.77 -2.92 5.09
CA ARG A 43 7.68 -2.00 4.43
C ARG A 43 7.04 -1.35 3.21
N THR A 44 7.33 -0.06 3.03
CA THR A 44 6.93 0.68 1.83
C THR A 44 8.19 1.33 1.28
N PHE A 45 8.43 1.14 -0.01
CA PHE A 45 9.62 1.71 -0.64
C PHE A 45 9.26 2.37 -1.97
N VAL A 46 9.74 3.59 -2.14
CA VAL A 46 9.60 4.32 -3.39
C VAL A 46 10.99 4.77 -3.81
N PRO A 47 11.48 4.30 -4.97
CA PRO A 47 12.78 4.74 -5.46
C PRO A 47 12.85 6.26 -5.55
N PRO A 48 14.04 6.87 -5.36
CA PRO A 48 14.16 8.32 -5.35
C PRO A 48 13.56 9.01 -6.58
N GLU A 49 13.74 8.44 -7.77
CA GLU A 49 13.24 9.06 -8.98
C GLU A 49 11.73 9.00 -9.12
N LEU A 50 11.05 8.20 -8.29
CA LEU A 50 9.60 8.09 -8.32
C LEU A 50 8.94 8.84 -7.15
N ARG A 51 9.73 9.45 -6.29
CA ARG A 51 9.19 10.15 -5.12
C ARG A 51 8.49 11.45 -5.52
N GLY A 52 7.60 11.90 -4.66
CA GLY A 52 6.86 13.14 -4.88
C GLY A 52 5.70 13.00 -5.84
N ARG A 53 5.31 11.78 -6.18
CA ARG A 53 4.22 11.53 -7.12
C ARG A 53 3.04 10.81 -6.50
N GLY A 54 3.03 10.68 -5.17
CA GLY A 54 1.93 10.02 -4.49
C GLY A 54 1.94 8.50 -4.56
N PHE A 55 3.06 7.90 -4.92
CA PHE A 55 3.13 6.45 -5.07
C PHE A 55 2.99 5.72 -3.74
N ALA A 56 3.64 6.23 -2.69
CA ALA A 56 3.54 5.59 -1.38
C ALA A 56 2.09 5.58 -0.89
N GLU A 57 1.40 6.70 -1.05
CA GLU A 57 0.00 6.80 -0.66
C GLU A 57 -0.86 5.83 -1.46
N ALA A 58 -0.64 5.75 -2.77
CA ALA A 58 -1.41 4.85 -3.62
C ALA A 58 -1.22 3.40 -3.20
N LEU A 59 0.01 3.02 -2.86
CA LEU A 59 0.31 1.66 -2.41
C LEU A 59 -0.40 1.34 -1.11
N VAL A 60 -0.36 2.26 -0.15
CA VAL A 60 -1.01 2.02 1.14
C VAL A 60 -2.53 1.96 0.97
N ARG A 61 -3.11 2.84 0.15
CA ARG A 61 -4.55 2.80 -0.10
C ARG A 61 -4.98 1.48 -0.72
N ALA A 62 -4.19 0.97 -1.66
CA ALA A 62 -4.49 -0.33 -2.28
C ALA A 62 -4.43 -1.45 -1.25
N ALA A 63 -3.44 -1.42 -0.36
CA ALA A 63 -3.32 -2.43 0.69
C ALA A 63 -4.50 -2.37 1.66
N LEU A 64 -4.93 -1.16 2.03
CA LEU A 64 -6.08 -1.00 2.92
C LEU A 64 -7.37 -1.46 2.26
N ASP A 65 -7.53 -1.19 0.96
CA ASP A 65 -8.70 -1.66 0.22
C ASP A 65 -8.73 -3.18 0.17
N PHE A 66 -7.58 -3.80 -0.05
CA PHE A 66 -7.48 -5.25 -0.07
C PHE A 66 -7.84 -5.82 1.30
N ALA A 67 -7.30 -5.22 2.37
CA ALA A 67 -7.59 -5.70 3.72
C ALA A 67 -9.09 -5.60 4.02
N ARG A 68 -9.72 -4.50 3.59
CA ARG A 68 -11.16 -4.33 3.80
C ARG A 68 -11.95 -5.38 3.03
N ALA A 69 -11.58 -5.61 1.77
CA ALA A 69 -12.29 -6.58 0.95
C ALA A 69 -12.15 -8.00 1.50
N GLU A 70 -11.00 -8.33 2.07
CA GLU A 70 -10.72 -9.65 2.61
C GLU A 70 -11.03 -9.77 4.09
N ARG A 71 -11.52 -8.68 4.71
CA ARG A 71 -11.87 -8.63 6.13
C ARG A 71 -10.67 -8.95 7.03
N LEU A 72 -9.53 -8.40 6.64
CA LEU A 72 -8.30 -8.57 7.42
C LEU A 72 -8.09 -7.35 8.31
N ARG A 73 -7.57 -7.57 9.52
CA ARG A 73 -7.16 -6.44 10.34
C ARG A 73 -5.75 -6.05 9.94
N VAL A 74 -5.53 -4.74 9.89
CA VAL A 74 -4.25 -4.19 9.44
C VAL A 74 -3.34 -4.01 10.65
N VAL A 75 -2.11 -4.51 10.54
CA VAL A 75 -1.06 -4.29 11.54
C VAL A 75 0.02 -3.43 10.87
N PRO A 76 0.08 -2.14 11.19
CA PRO A 76 1.00 -1.22 10.51
C PRO A 76 2.36 -1.21 11.18
N GLU A 77 3.20 -2.17 10.87
CA GLU A 77 4.57 -2.20 11.39
C GLU A 77 5.47 -1.21 10.66
N CYS A 78 5.15 -0.87 9.43
CA CYS A 78 5.86 0.15 8.70
C CYS A 78 5.49 1.53 9.26
N SER A 79 6.49 2.34 9.58
CA SER A 79 6.24 3.66 10.16
C SER A 79 5.44 4.57 9.22
N TYR A 80 5.66 4.46 7.92
CA TYR A 80 4.89 5.24 6.98
C TYR A 80 3.40 4.87 7.03
N VAL A 81 3.12 3.57 7.07
CA VAL A 81 1.74 3.09 7.12
C VAL A 81 1.07 3.51 8.42
N ALA A 82 1.80 3.40 9.54
CA ALA A 82 1.26 3.80 10.83
C ALA A 82 0.87 5.27 10.84
N ALA A 83 1.74 6.12 10.31
CA ALA A 83 1.46 7.55 10.24
C ALA A 83 0.30 7.84 9.27
N PHE A 84 0.25 7.11 8.16
CA PHE A 84 -0.81 7.29 7.19
C PHE A 84 -2.17 6.96 7.80
N VAL A 85 -2.28 5.84 8.49
CA VAL A 85 -3.53 5.41 9.10
C VAL A 85 -3.98 6.42 10.17
N GLU A 86 -3.04 6.98 10.91
CA GLU A 86 -3.36 8.01 11.89
C GLU A 86 -3.95 9.25 11.25
N ARG A 87 -3.40 9.65 10.10
CA ARG A 87 -3.88 10.85 9.40
C ARG A 87 -5.18 10.64 8.66
N HIS A 88 -5.51 9.37 8.40
CA HIS A 88 -6.69 9.04 7.60
C HIS A 88 -7.55 7.99 8.29
N PRO A 89 -8.11 8.32 9.46
CA PRO A 89 -8.91 7.34 10.20
C PRO A 89 -10.10 6.81 9.41
N GLU A 90 -10.60 7.60 8.45
CA GLU A 90 -11.73 7.16 7.61
C GLU A 90 -11.35 5.98 6.72
N LEU A 91 -10.06 5.75 6.51
CA LEU A 91 -9.58 4.65 5.68
C LEU A 91 -9.17 3.45 6.51
N SER A 92 -9.24 3.55 7.83
CA SER A 92 -8.85 2.44 8.71
C SER A 92 -9.77 1.25 8.49
N VAL A 93 -9.15 0.07 8.53
CA VAL A 93 -9.91 -1.17 8.50
C VAL A 93 -10.37 -1.45 9.93
N PRO A 94 -11.63 -1.88 10.14
CA PRO A 94 -12.10 -2.15 11.49
C PRO A 94 -11.21 -3.17 12.19
N ARG A 95 -10.97 -2.92 13.47
CA ARG A 95 -10.26 -3.88 14.29
C ARG A 95 -11.27 -4.74 15.02
N SER A 96 -11.00 -5.99 15.03
CA SER A 96 -11.86 -6.91 15.76
C SER A 96 -11.57 -6.83 17.24
#